data_df5ed4a8ad9a10e15921f9a32974e79e
#
_entry.id   df5ed4a8ad9a10e15921f9a32974e79e
#
_cell.length_a   1.000
_cell.length_b   1.000
_cell.length_c   1.000
_cell.angle_alpha   90.00
_cell.angle_beta   90.00
_cell.angle_gamma   90.00
#
_symmetry.space_group_name_H-M   'P 1'
#
loop_
_entity.id
_entity.type
_entity.pdbx_description
1 polymer ?
#
loop_
_entity_poly.entity_id
_entity_poly.type
_entity_poly.pdbx_seq_one_letter_code
_entity_poly.pdbx_strand_id
1 'polypeptide(L)'
;MNKKDKNETLKEVKSRLSMREPLAQCLGVIADITDRLSLDKRPTDQEEQKAFLADELAKAREVAPSIKSFGRNFPSLTCSIATGIGKTRLMAATIYYLHQVHGIKHFFVLAPNLTLYNKLLRDFGDPGYDKYVFKGLAEYVANPPVVITGENYLSVRPNIDGRQLFQFDNIEINIFNIAK
;
A
#
# COMPACT_ATOMS: atom_id res chain seq x y z
N MET A 1 -0.86 -18.70 0.61
CA MET A 1 -1.91 -17.82 1.17
C MET A 1 -3.15 -17.92 0.28
N ASN A 2 -4.32 -18.28 0.82
CA ASN A 2 -5.57 -18.15 0.07
C ASN A 2 -5.89 -16.65 -0.07
N LYS A 3 -5.97 -16.16 -1.30
CA LYS A 3 -6.37 -14.77 -1.58
C LYS A 3 -7.79 -14.56 -1.08
N LYS A 4 -8.03 -13.49 -0.32
CA LYS A 4 -9.38 -13.12 0.13
C LYS A 4 -10.20 -12.56 -1.04
N ASP A 5 -11.52 -12.68 -0.93
CA ASP A 5 -12.44 -12.01 -1.86
C ASP A 5 -12.35 -10.50 -1.73
N LYS A 6 -12.44 -9.81 -2.87
CA LYS A 6 -12.37 -8.35 -2.96
C LYS A 6 -13.43 -7.65 -2.11
N ASN A 7 -14.70 -8.01 -2.34
CA ASN A 7 -15.83 -7.31 -1.72
C ASN A 7 -15.86 -7.54 -0.22
N GLU A 8 -15.53 -8.76 0.21
CA GLU A 8 -15.38 -9.11 1.62
C GLU A 8 -14.26 -8.27 2.26
N THR A 9 -13.09 -8.20 1.61
CA THR A 9 -11.94 -7.42 2.10
C THR A 9 -12.26 -5.93 2.20
N LEU A 10 -12.90 -5.34 1.19
CA LEU A 10 -13.31 -3.93 1.22
C LEU A 10 -14.30 -3.63 2.35
N LYS A 11 -15.28 -4.50 2.56
CA LYS A 11 -16.26 -4.39 3.66
C LYS A 11 -15.59 -4.50 5.03
N GLU A 12 -14.69 -5.46 5.17
CA GLU A 12 -13.91 -5.68 6.38
C GLU A 12 -13.06 -4.45 6.73
N VAL A 13 -12.27 -3.94 5.80
CA VAL A 13 -11.40 -2.78 6.01
C VAL A 13 -12.20 -1.52 6.33
N LYS A 14 -13.30 -1.27 5.59
CA LYS A 14 -14.18 -0.13 5.85
C LYS A 14 -14.67 -0.13 7.28
N SER A 15 -15.14 -1.27 7.76
CA SER A 15 -15.66 -1.43 9.13
C SER A 15 -14.54 -1.35 10.17
N ARG A 16 -13.52 -2.19 10.05
CA ARG A 16 -12.46 -2.33 11.08
C ARG A 16 -11.59 -1.10 11.23
N LEU A 17 -11.32 -0.38 10.16
CA LEU A 17 -10.58 0.88 10.21
C LEU A 17 -11.48 2.10 10.38
N SER A 18 -12.79 1.93 10.57
CA SER A 18 -13.77 3.02 10.72
C SER A 18 -13.57 4.09 9.63
N MET A 19 -13.53 3.66 8.38
CA MET A 19 -13.27 4.55 7.25
C MET A 19 -14.47 5.45 6.98
N ARG A 20 -14.22 6.75 6.85
CA ARG A 20 -15.21 7.71 6.37
C ARG A 20 -15.57 7.42 4.92
N GLU A 21 -16.79 7.71 4.51
CA GLU A 21 -17.31 7.38 3.18
C GLU A 21 -16.40 7.82 2.02
N PRO A 22 -15.85 9.06 1.99
CA PRO A 22 -14.95 9.47 0.89
C PRO A 22 -13.68 8.62 0.80
N LEU A 23 -13.15 8.12 1.93
CA LEU A 23 -11.99 7.24 1.94
C LEU A 23 -12.36 5.84 1.45
N ALA A 24 -13.52 5.34 1.84
CA ALA A 24 -14.01 4.03 1.41
C ALA A 24 -14.28 4.02 -0.11
N GLN A 25 -14.85 5.09 -0.64
CA GLN A 25 -15.02 5.27 -2.09
C GLN A 25 -13.68 5.33 -2.83
N CYS A 26 -12.72 6.11 -2.30
CA CYS A 26 -11.37 6.17 -2.87
C CYS A 26 -10.69 4.80 -2.88
N LEU A 27 -10.79 4.05 -1.78
CA LEU A 27 -10.27 2.68 -1.70
C LEU A 27 -10.96 1.75 -2.72
N GLY A 28 -12.28 1.88 -2.90
CA GLY A 28 -13.02 1.12 -3.91
C GLY A 28 -12.49 1.37 -5.32
N VAL A 29 -12.28 2.65 -5.69
CA VAL A 29 -11.70 3.00 -6.99
C VAL A 29 -10.27 2.45 -7.15
N ILE A 30 -9.44 2.56 -6.11
CA ILE A 30 -8.08 1.96 -6.13
C ILE A 30 -8.17 0.45 -6.35
N ALA A 31 -9.07 -0.23 -5.64
CA ALA A 31 -9.28 -1.66 -5.77
C ALA A 31 -9.74 -2.05 -7.18
N ASP A 32 -10.74 -1.34 -7.72
CA ASP A 32 -11.25 -1.58 -9.08
C ASP A 32 -10.18 -1.40 -10.16
N ILE A 33 -9.29 -0.42 -9.98
CA ILE A 33 -8.18 -0.19 -10.90
C ILE A 33 -7.13 -1.30 -10.73
N THR A 34 -6.67 -1.57 -9.51
CA THR A 34 -5.59 -2.53 -9.26
C THR A 34 -5.95 -3.95 -9.65
N ASP A 35 -7.23 -4.32 -9.59
CA ASP A 35 -7.70 -5.63 -10.07
C ASP A 35 -7.58 -5.80 -11.60
N ARG A 36 -7.54 -4.70 -12.34
CA ARG A 36 -7.41 -4.70 -13.81
C ARG A 36 -5.97 -4.58 -14.28
N LEU A 37 -5.10 -3.98 -13.43
CA LEU A 37 -3.70 -3.78 -13.77
C LEU A 37 -2.89 -5.07 -13.65
N SER A 38 -1.85 -5.17 -14.48
CA SER A 38 -0.87 -6.26 -14.44
C SER A 38 0.23 -5.92 -13.44
N LEU A 39 -0.05 -6.10 -12.15
CA LEU A 39 0.81 -5.64 -11.03
C LEU A 39 2.19 -6.33 -10.97
N ASP A 40 2.34 -7.49 -11.58
CA ASP A 40 3.54 -8.32 -11.60
C ASP A 40 4.40 -8.17 -12.87
N LYS A 41 3.88 -7.49 -13.89
CA LYS A 41 4.57 -7.31 -15.17
C LYS A 41 5.43 -6.04 -15.16
N ARG A 42 6.68 -6.18 -15.61
CA ARG A 42 7.63 -5.07 -15.79
C ARG A 42 8.42 -5.29 -17.07
N PRO A 43 7.97 -4.74 -18.21
CA PRO A 43 8.75 -4.77 -19.42
C PRO A 43 10.11 -4.07 -19.22
N THR A 44 11.15 -4.64 -19.76
CA THR A 44 12.52 -4.09 -19.67
C THR A 44 12.90 -3.27 -20.89
N ASP A 45 12.30 -3.56 -22.03
CA ASP A 45 12.49 -2.80 -23.26
C ASP A 45 11.65 -1.52 -23.28
N GLN A 46 12.15 -0.44 -23.85
CA GLN A 46 11.49 0.87 -23.86
C GLN A 46 10.19 0.89 -24.68
N GLU A 47 10.17 0.20 -25.83
CA GLU A 47 8.97 0.17 -26.67
C GLU A 47 7.89 -0.71 -26.06
N GLU A 48 8.27 -1.86 -25.50
CA GLU A 48 7.36 -2.71 -24.74
C GLU A 48 6.79 -1.97 -23.53
N GLN A 49 7.61 -1.16 -22.85
CA GLN A 49 7.18 -0.36 -21.71
C GLN A 49 6.15 0.70 -22.11
N LYS A 50 6.33 1.36 -23.25
CA LYS A 50 5.35 2.34 -23.74
C LYS A 50 4.01 1.68 -24.08
N ALA A 51 4.05 0.54 -24.80
CA ALA A 51 2.87 -0.23 -25.15
C ALA A 51 2.15 -0.74 -23.88
N PHE A 52 2.90 -1.28 -22.94
CA PHE A 52 2.40 -1.71 -21.63
C PHE A 52 1.70 -0.58 -20.87
N LEU A 53 2.33 0.61 -20.76
CA LEU A 53 1.73 1.74 -20.07
C LEU A 53 0.48 2.28 -20.76
N ALA A 54 0.42 2.21 -22.09
CA ALA A 54 -0.78 2.60 -22.83
C ALA A 54 -1.96 1.64 -22.56
N ASP A 55 -1.70 0.34 -22.53
CA ASP A 55 -2.69 -0.69 -22.18
C ASP A 55 -3.17 -0.56 -20.73
N GLU A 56 -2.24 -0.45 -19.78
CA GLU A 56 -2.58 -0.25 -18.36
C GLU A 56 -3.38 1.05 -18.13
N LEU A 57 -3.05 2.11 -18.86
CA LEU A 57 -3.80 3.36 -18.79
C LEU A 57 -5.23 3.22 -19.34
N ALA A 58 -5.41 2.46 -20.41
CA ALA A 58 -6.73 2.17 -20.96
C ALA A 58 -7.60 1.43 -19.93
N LYS A 59 -7.05 0.39 -19.28
CA LYS A 59 -7.73 -0.35 -18.20
C LYS A 59 -8.09 0.55 -17.01
N ALA A 60 -7.19 1.44 -16.59
CA ALA A 60 -7.46 2.38 -15.49
C ALA A 60 -8.58 3.38 -15.85
N ARG A 61 -8.66 3.81 -17.12
CA ARG A 61 -9.71 4.71 -17.60
C ARG A 61 -11.10 4.09 -17.67
N GLU A 62 -11.20 2.78 -17.82
CA GLU A 62 -12.50 2.10 -17.75
C GLU A 62 -13.16 2.28 -16.37
N VAL A 63 -12.36 2.39 -15.32
CA VAL A 63 -12.84 2.61 -13.94
C VAL A 63 -12.95 4.11 -13.63
N ALA A 64 -11.94 4.88 -14.01
CA ALA A 64 -11.84 6.30 -13.72
C ALA A 64 -11.49 7.11 -14.98
N PRO A 65 -12.49 7.49 -15.81
CA PRO A 65 -12.29 8.21 -17.08
C PRO A 65 -11.54 9.55 -16.95
N SER A 66 -11.50 10.12 -15.75
CA SER A 66 -10.79 11.38 -15.48
C SER A 66 -9.26 11.24 -15.49
N ILE A 67 -8.71 10.02 -15.48
CA ILE A 67 -7.27 9.78 -15.52
C ILE A 67 -6.75 10.10 -16.91
N LYS A 68 -5.97 11.19 -17.04
CA LYS A 68 -5.41 11.63 -18.33
C LYS A 68 -4.12 10.89 -18.69
N SER A 69 -3.28 10.64 -17.71
CA SER A 69 -2.01 9.92 -17.86
C SER A 69 -1.53 9.43 -16.50
N PHE A 70 -0.59 8.50 -16.48
CA PHE A 70 0.09 8.14 -15.24
C PHE A 70 1.10 9.19 -14.79
N GLY A 71 1.52 10.12 -15.68
CA GLY A 71 2.51 11.15 -15.36
C GLY A 71 3.91 10.61 -15.01
N ARG A 72 4.10 9.31 -15.09
CA ARG A 72 5.35 8.58 -14.80
C ARG A 72 5.52 7.43 -15.79
N ASN A 73 6.73 6.87 -15.82
CA ASN A 73 7.04 5.68 -16.62
C ASN A 73 6.65 4.35 -15.96
N PHE A 74 5.69 4.40 -15.04
CA PHE A 74 5.06 3.25 -14.40
C PHE A 74 3.60 3.60 -14.03
N PRO A 75 2.70 2.61 -13.85
CA PRO A 75 1.34 2.85 -13.40
C PRO A 75 1.32 3.63 -12.08
N SER A 76 0.69 4.78 -12.07
CA SER A 76 0.62 5.66 -10.91
C SER A 76 -0.75 6.35 -10.80
N LEU A 77 -1.27 6.42 -9.57
CA LEU A 77 -2.56 7.04 -9.27
C LEU A 77 -2.36 8.18 -8.28
N THR A 78 -3.07 9.29 -8.51
CA THR A 78 -3.10 10.42 -7.59
C THR A 78 -4.48 10.53 -6.95
N CYS A 79 -4.54 10.41 -5.63
CA CYS A 79 -5.77 10.58 -4.87
C CYS A 79 -5.81 11.99 -4.27
N SER A 80 -6.68 12.85 -4.81
CA SER A 80 -6.91 14.20 -4.28
C SER A 80 -7.92 14.15 -3.14
N ILE A 81 -7.43 14.23 -1.91
CA ILE A 81 -8.25 14.07 -0.69
C ILE A 81 -7.95 15.23 0.26
N ALA A 82 -9.00 15.81 0.87
CA ALA A 82 -8.89 16.91 1.82
C ALA A 82 -7.96 16.59 3.00
N THR A 83 -7.38 17.63 3.61
CA THR A 83 -6.57 17.49 4.83
C THR A 83 -7.44 17.05 6.01
N GLY A 84 -6.86 16.29 6.95
CA GLY A 84 -7.56 15.85 8.17
C GLY A 84 -8.56 14.70 8.01
N ILE A 85 -8.88 14.26 6.79
CA ILE A 85 -9.90 13.23 6.56
C ILE A 85 -9.42 11.80 6.88
N GLY A 86 -8.09 11.58 6.94
CA GLY A 86 -7.50 10.26 7.27
C GLY A 86 -6.65 9.63 6.18
N LYS A 87 -5.84 10.40 5.46
CA LYS A 87 -4.97 9.91 4.38
C LYS A 87 -4.09 8.71 4.79
N THR A 88 -3.50 8.77 6.00
CA THR A 88 -2.67 7.67 6.52
C THR A 88 -3.50 6.39 6.71
N ARG A 89 -4.77 6.52 7.10
CA ARG A 89 -5.70 5.39 7.19
C ARG A 89 -6.01 4.78 5.81
N LEU A 90 -6.17 5.63 4.78
CA LEU A 90 -6.32 5.15 3.41
C LEU A 90 -5.08 4.39 2.94
N MET A 91 -3.87 4.89 3.25
CA MET A 91 -2.62 4.16 2.94
C MET A 91 -2.61 2.77 3.59
N ALA A 92 -2.95 2.68 4.87
CA ALA A 92 -3.04 1.39 5.59
C ALA A 92 -4.09 0.46 4.98
N ALA A 93 -5.26 0.99 4.64
CA ALA A 93 -6.33 0.25 3.99
C ALA A 93 -5.91 -0.29 2.61
N THR A 94 -5.19 0.52 1.83
CA THR A 94 -4.65 0.11 0.53
C THR A 94 -3.59 -0.98 0.67
N ILE A 95 -2.67 -0.85 1.63
CA ILE A 95 -1.65 -1.86 1.93
C ILE A 95 -2.33 -3.19 2.32
N TYR A 96 -3.31 -3.13 3.21
CA TYR A 96 -4.05 -4.32 3.62
C TYR A 96 -4.77 -4.98 2.44
N TYR A 97 -5.46 -4.19 1.62
CA TYR A 97 -6.16 -4.69 0.44
C TYR A 97 -5.20 -5.38 -0.55
N LEU A 98 -4.13 -4.71 -0.93
CA LEU A 98 -3.13 -5.23 -1.86
C LEU A 98 -2.46 -6.51 -1.33
N HIS A 99 -2.24 -6.60 -0.03
CA HIS A 99 -1.71 -7.82 0.58
C HIS A 99 -2.74 -8.96 0.55
N GLN A 100 -3.97 -8.73 1.03
CA GLN A 100 -4.97 -9.79 1.19
C GLN A 100 -5.51 -10.31 -0.16
N VAL A 101 -5.70 -9.42 -1.13
CA VAL A 101 -6.31 -9.76 -2.42
C VAL A 101 -5.25 -10.11 -3.47
N HIS A 102 -4.16 -9.35 -3.55
CA HIS A 102 -3.12 -9.54 -4.58
C HIS A 102 -1.88 -10.28 -4.06
N GLY A 103 -1.72 -10.45 -2.75
CA GLY A 103 -0.57 -11.13 -2.17
C GLY A 103 0.72 -10.29 -2.17
N ILE A 104 0.61 -8.97 -2.33
CA ILE A 104 1.75 -8.07 -2.31
C ILE A 104 2.29 -7.95 -0.89
N LYS A 105 3.59 -8.19 -0.70
CA LYS A 105 4.23 -8.20 0.63
C LYS A 105 5.20 -7.05 0.85
N HIS A 106 5.67 -6.39 -0.19
CA HIS A 106 6.67 -5.33 -0.11
C HIS A 106 6.06 -4.00 -0.50
N PHE A 107 6.09 -3.04 0.41
CA PHE A 107 5.55 -1.71 0.23
C PHE A 107 6.63 -0.66 0.43
N PHE A 108 6.51 0.44 -0.30
CA PHE A 108 7.44 1.56 -0.21
C PHE A 108 6.66 2.85 0.08
N VAL A 109 6.99 3.52 1.17
CA VAL A 109 6.34 4.74 1.62
C VAL A 109 7.36 5.86 1.66
N LEU A 110 7.10 6.93 0.92
CA LEU A 110 7.97 8.10 0.85
C LEU A 110 7.36 9.28 1.61
N ALA A 111 8.10 9.79 2.58
CA ALA A 111 7.74 10.99 3.33
C ALA A 111 8.45 12.22 2.74
N PRO A 112 7.74 13.35 2.51
CA PRO A 112 8.34 14.55 1.92
C PRO A 112 9.22 15.35 2.90
N ASN A 113 9.11 15.10 4.21
CA ASN A 113 9.89 15.77 5.25
C ASN A 113 10.03 14.91 6.51
N LEU A 114 10.93 15.30 7.42
CA LEU A 114 11.25 14.58 8.65
C LEU A 114 10.06 14.49 9.62
N THR A 115 9.24 15.52 9.72
CA THR A 115 8.08 15.53 10.62
C THR A 115 7.07 14.44 10.22
N LEU A 116 6.78 14.35 8.92
CA LEU A 116 5.88 13.32 8.40
C LEU A 116 6.54 11.94 8.46
N TYR A 117 7.83 11.85 8.17
CA TYR A 117 8.61 10.62 8.31
C TYR A 117 8.50 10.03 9.72
N ASN A 118 8.84 10.81 10.74
CA ASN A 118 8.77 10.37 12.14
C ASN A 118 7.34 9.99 12.57
N LYS A 119 6.34 10.70 12.04
CA LYS A 119 4.94 10.35 12.27
C LYS A 119 4.61 8.99 11.64
N LEU A 120 4.98 8.77 10.38
CA LEU A 120 4.70 7.51 9.68
C LEU A 120 5.40 6.33 10.33
N LEU A 121 6.62 6.49 10.83
CA LEU A 121 7.30 5.42 11.57
C LEU A 121 6.48 4.93 12.76
N ARG A 122 5.89 5.83 13.53
CA ARG A 122 5.03 5.46 14.68
C ARG A 122 3.68 4.92 14.23
N ASP A 123 3.05 5.59 13.26
CA ASP A 123 1.73 5.21 12.76
C ASP A 123 1.73 3.79 12.15
N PHE A 124 2.81 3.36 11.51
CA PHE A 124 2.92 2.05 10.85
C PHE A 124 3.70 0.99 11.66
N GLY A 125 4.63 1.41 12.51
CA GLY A 125 5.59 0.51 13.15
C GLY A 125 5.38 0.24 14.63
N ASP A 126 4.50 0.98 15.31
CA ASP A 126 4.30 0.84 16.75
C ASP A 126 2.87 0.38 17.09
N PRO A 127 2.65 -0.93 17.29
CA PRO A 127 1.34 -1.47 17.66
C PRO A 127 0.79 -0.95 19.00
N GLY A 128 1.67 -0.47 19.89
CA GLY A 128 1.29 0.15 21.16
C GLY A 128 0.84 1.61 21.03
N TYR A 129 1.09 2.23 19.89
CA TYR A 129 0.73 3.61 19.67
C TYR A 129 -0.78 3.78 19.43
N ASP A 130 -1.41 4.76 20.10
CA ASP A 130 -2.87 4.97 19.99
C ASP A 130 -3.36 5.18 18.55
N LYS A 131 -2.53 5.78 17.70
CA LYS A 131 -2.82 6.06 16.29
C LYS A 131 -2.22 5.03 15.34
N TYR A 132 -1.84 3.85 15.84
CA TYR A 132 -1.41 2.74 14.98
C TYR A 132 -2.45 2.45 13.90
N VAL A 133 -2.04 2.52 12.65
CA VAL A 133 -2.97 2.53 11.52
C VAL A 133 -3.68 1.21 11.28
N PHE A 134 -3.11 0.10 11.77
CA PHE A 134 -3.66 -1.25 11.63
C PHE A 134 -4.37 -1.76 12.90
N LYS A 135 -4.63 -0.89 13.88
CA LYS A 135 -5.18 -1.27 15.19
C LYS A 135 -6.49 -2.09 15.12
N GLY A 136 -7.32 -1.85 14.10
CA GLY A 136 -8.55 -2.59 13.87
C GLY A 136 -8.37 -3.94 13.14
N LEU A 137 -7.18 -4.24 12.65
CA LEU A 137 -6.88 -5.43 11.85
C LEU A 137 -6.15 -6.45 12.72
N ALA A 138 -6.87 -7.46 13.22
CA ALA A 138 -6.36 -8.42 14.21
C ALA A 138 -5.08 -9.13 13.72
N GLU A 139 -5.00 -9.47 12.45
CA GLU A 139 -3.83 -10.11 11.84
C GLU A 139 -2.57 -9.25 11.94
N TYR A 140 -2.71 -7.91 11.80
CA TYR A 140 -1.59 -6.96 11.83
C TYR A 140 -1.28 -6.44 13.23
N VAL A 141 -2.17 -6.70 14.17
CA VAL A 141 -1.88 -6.53 15.61
C VAL A 141 -1.13 -7.74 16.15
N ALA A 142 -1.53 -8.95 15.75
CA ALA A 142 -0.87 -10.20 16.16
C ALA A 142 0.51 -10.37 15.48
N ASN A 143 0.59 -10.02 14.19
CA ASN A 143 1.83 -10.08 13.40
C ASN A 143 2.05 -8.72 12.71
N PRO A 144 2.63 -7.75 13.41
CA PRO A 144 2.83 -6.41 12.89
C PRO A 144 3.70 -6.40 11.63
N PRO A 145 3.43 -5.49 10.69
CA PRO A 145 4.32 -5.22 9.56
C PRO A 145 5.74 -4.93 10.03
N VAL A 146 6.73 -5.43 9.29
CA VAL A 146 8.12 -5.09 9.52
C VAL A 146 8.41 -3.74 8.88
N VAL A 147 8.69 -2.72 9.69
CA VAL A 147 9.05 -1.39 9.19
C VAL A 147 10.56 -1.31 8.98
N ILE A 148 10.94 -1.05 7.73
CA ILE A 148 12.33 -0.91 7.30
C ILE A 148 12.61 0.56 7.00
N THR A 149 13.76 1.05 7.48
CA THR A 149 14.24 2.41 7.29
C THR A 149 15.69 2.39 6.82
N GLY A 150 16.23 3.53 6.37
CA GLY A 150 17.65 3.63 6.06
C GLY A 150 18.57 3.36 7.27
N GLU A 151 18.07 3.54 8.49
CA GLU A 151 18.85 3.35 9.72
C GLU A 151 18.87 1.89 10.17
N ASN A 152 17.76 1.15 9.99
CA ASN A 152 17.65 -0.22 10.47
C ASN A 152 17.80 -1.30 9.38
N TYR A 153 17.96 -0.90 8.13
CA TYR A 153 18.00 -1.80 6.97
C TYR A 153 18.98 -2.98 7.16
N LEU A 154 20.21 -2.69 7.62
CA LEU A 154 21.24 -3.72 7.80
C LEU A 154 20.98 -4.64 8.99
N SER A 155 20.27 -4.18 10.01
CA SER A 155 19.98 -4.97 11.21
C SER A 155 18.69 -5.79 11.11
N VAL A 156 17.72 -5.31 10.32
CA VAL A 156 16.43 -5.98 10.16
C VAL A 156 16.48 -7.09 9.12
N ARG A 157 17.24 -6.90 8.04
CA ARG A 157 17.31 -7.83 6.91
C ARG A 157 17.78 -9.25 7.27
N PRO A 158 18.86 -9.43 8.05
CA PRO A 158 19.26 -10.78 8.51
C PRO A 158 18.17 -11.49 9.32
N ASN A 159 17.38 -10.73 10.09
CA ASN A 159 16.26 -11.29 10.85
C ASN A 159 15.08 -11.68 9.97
N ILE A 160 14.88 -10.99 8.85
CA ILE A 160 13.84 -11.31 7.85
C ILE A 160 14.24 -12.59 7.12
N ASP A 161 15.49 -12.69 6.65
CA ASP A 161 16.01 -13.86 5.94
C ASP A 161 16.01 -15.11 6.84
N GLY A 162 16.31 -14.96 8.13
CA GLY A 162 16.20 -16.02 9.13
C GLY A 162 14.77 -16.44 9.48
N ARG A 163 13.79 -15.52 9.37
CA ARG A 163 12.36 -15.80 9.59
C ARG A 163 11.70 -16.53 8.42
N GLN A 164 12.30 -16.56 7.24
CA GLN A 164 11.82 -17.38 6.12
C GLN A 164 11.73 -18.86 6.47
N LEU A 165 12.49 -19.33 7.45
CA LEU A 165 12.39 -20.70 7.99
C LEU A 165 11.08 -20.97 8.74
N PHE A 166 10.34 -19.93 9.20
CA PHE A 166 9.12 -20.06 10.01
C PHE A 166 7.85 -19.55 9.33
N GLN A 167 7.83 -19.33 8.01
CA GLN A 167 6.63 -18.99 7.22
C GLN A 167 5.68 -17.95 7.85
N PHE A 168 6.19 -16.90 8.49
CA PHE A 168 5.35 -15.79 8.86
C PHE A 168 5.02 -14.96 7.61
N ASP A 169 3.74 -14.80 7.35
CA ASP A 169 3.20 -14.04 6.20
C ASP A 169 3.26 -12.52 6.43
N ASN A 170 4.36 -12.05 7.03
CA ASN A 170 4.55 -10.65 7.38
C ASN A 170 4.82 -9.82 6.14
N ILE A 171 4.21 -8.66 6.11
CA ILE A 171 4.51 -7.64 5.09
C ILE A 171 5.67 -6.75 5.55
N GLU A 172 6.40 -6.23 4.56
CA GLU A 172 7.48 -5.26 4.75
C GLU A 172 7.02 -3.89 4.27
N ILE A 173 7.18 -2.88 5.12
CA ILE A 173 6.89 -1.49 4.79
C ILE A 173 8.19 -0.69 4.88
N ASN A 174 8.75 -0.35 3.74
CA ASN A 174 9.96 0.45 3.63
C ASN A 174 9.57 1.94 3.69
N ILE A 175 9.99 2.66 4.74
CA ILE A 175 9.64 4.07 4.93
C ILE A 175 10.91 4.93 4.80
N PHE A 176 10.91 5.86 3.84
CA PHE A 176 12.05 6.74 3.59
C PHE A 176 11.63 8.21 3.51
N ASN A 177 12.58 9.08 3.85
CA ASN A 177 12.46 10.53 3.67
C ASN A 177 13.12 10.94 2.35
N ILE A 178 12.40 11.68 1.48
CA ILE A 178 12.93 12.16 0.20
C ILE A 178 13.87 13.37 0.37
N ALA A 179 13.80 14.07 1.49
CA ALA A 179 14.58 15.29 1.74
C ALA A 179 16.01 15.03 2.28
N LYS A 180 16.45 13.78 2.30
CA LYS A 180 17.82 13.39 2.70
C LYS A 180 18.60 12.90 1.49
#